data_06c67715bebc102b9bc0a40e4fe405e7
#
_entry.id   06c67715bebc102b9bc0a40e4fe405e7
#
_cell.length_a   1.000
_cell.length_b   1.000
_cell.length_c   1.000
_cell.angle_alpha   90.00
_cell.angle_beta   90.00
_cell.angle_gamma   90.00
#
_symmetry.space_group_name_H-M   'P 1'
#
loop_
_entity.id
_entity.type
_entity.pdbx_description
1 polymer ?
#
loop_
_entity_poly.entity_id
_entity_poly.type
_entity_poly.pdbx_seq_one_letter_code
_entity_poly.pdbx_strand_id
1 'polypeptide(L)'
;MALRRATYDTSSSPYKTEETGGSMTTREAIDISSPSKIEGAGGSMTTQSRKHLKNTQQLKHLRRELRNHSTMAEKSLWNWLKCDQVEGLRFRRQFSIDKFILDFYCPKLKLCIELDGDYHFHVNQPLYDFERDEFLREKFGIHTFRFENKIVLEQPQTIINAIINFKNERVNSIL
;
A
#
# COMPACT_ATOMS: atom_id res chain seq x y z
N MET A 1 16.18 -17.62 -23.72
CA MET A 1 14.96 -18.32 -23.31
C MET A 1 13.86 -17.31 -23.08
N ALA A 2 12.80 -17.35 -23.88
CA ALA A 2 11.79 -16.30 -23.95
C ALA A 2 10.75 -16.44 -22.83
N LEU A 3 10.52 -15.34 -22.10
CA LEU A 3 9.44 -15.23 -21.12
C LEU A 3 8.08 -15.16 -21.84
N ARG A 4 7.23 -16.14 -21.60
CA ARG A 4 5.86 -16.19 -22.12
C ARG A 4 4.99 -15.17 -21.35
N ARG A 5 4.42 -14.22 -22.09
CA ARG A 5 3.32 -13.37 -21.62
C ARG A 5 2.08 -14.24 -21.48
N ALA A 6 1.47 -14.24 -20.29
CA ALA A 6 0.14 -14.79 -20.09
C ALA A 6 -0.88 -13.75 -20.58
N THR A 7 -1.65 -14.11 -21.61
CA THR A 7 -2.82 -13.38 -22.08
C THR A 7 -4.03 -13.83 -21.27
N TYR A 8 -4.71 -12.88 -20.63
CA TYR A 8 -5.97 -13.14 -19.93
C TYR A 8 -7.13 -13.05 -20.93
N ASP A 9 -7.89 -14.13 -21.02
CA ASP A 9 -9.09 -14.25 -21.87
C ASP A 9 -10.31 -13.73 -21.10
N THR A 10 -11.01 -12.75 -21.67
CA THR A 10 -12.19 -12.08 -21.11
C THR A 10 -13.48 -12.59 -21.75
N SER A 11 -13.85 -13.84 -21.52
CA SER A 11 -15.17 -14.31 -21.92
C SER A 11 -15.71 -15.36 -20.95
N SER A 12 -16.49 -14.92 -19.96
CA SER A 12 -17.63 -15.65 -19.36
C SER A 12 -18.01 -15.05 -18.02
N SER A 13 -19.00 -14.20 -17.99
CA SER A 13 -19.72 -13.84 -16.78
C SER A 13 -21.12 -14.46 -16.79
N PRO A 14 -21.55 -15.10 -15.70
CA PRO A 14 -22.97 -15.19 -15.40
C PRO A 14 -23.26 -14.90 -13.92
N TYR A 15 -23.60 -13.67 -13.57
CA TYR A 15 -24.40 -13.46 -12.36
C TYR A 15 -25.43 -12.34 -12.59
N LYS A 16 -26.69 -12.73 -12.41
CA LYS A 16 -27.90 -11.89 -12.40
C LYS A 16 -27.96 -11.13 -11.08
N THR A 17 -28.40 -9.87 -11.18
CA THR A 17 -28.74 -8.97 -10.09
C THR A 17 -30.01 -9.40 -9.37
N GLU A 18 -29.98 -9.44 -8.03
CA GLU A 18 -31.15 -9.26 -7.16
C GLU A 18 -30.88 -8.16 -6.15
N GLU A 19 -31.72 -7.15 -6.18
CA GLU A 19 -31.75 -6.03 -5.24
C GLU A 19 -32.34 -6.48 -3.90
N THR A 20 -31.63 -6.27 -2.80
CA THR A 20 -32.25 -6.17 -1.46
C THR A 20 -31.60 -5.02 -0.71
N GLY A 21 -32.44 -4.04 -0.32
CA GLY A 21 -32.07 -2.83 0.36
C GLY A 21 -31.51 -3.10 1.78
N GLY A 22 -30.35 -2.55 2.03
CA GLY A 22 -29.74 -2.44 3.35
C GLY A 22 -29.08 -1.09 3.49
N SER A 23 -29.53 -0.31 4.48
CA SER A 23 -29.05 1.01 4.86
C SER A 23 -27.54 0.99 5.09
N MET A 24 -26.77 1.53 4.16
CA MET A 24 -25.35 1.78 4.31
C MET A 24 -25.15 3.19 4.85
N THR A 25 -24.58 3.28 6.05
CA THR A 25 -23.96 4.52 6.55
C THR A 25 -22.84 4.92 5.58
N THR A 26 -23.11 5.99 4.86
CA THR A 26 -22.20 6.65 3.94
C THR A 26 -20.91 7.02 4.67
N ARG A 27 -19.82 6.32 4.37
CA ARG A 27 -18.49 6.91 4.52
C ARG A 27 -18.41 7.99 3.45
N GLU A 28 -18.51 9.23 3.85
CA GLU A 28 -18.18 10.35 2.97
C GLU A 28 -16.72 10.16 2.53
N ALA A 29 -16.57 9.79 1.26
CA ALA A 29 -15.28 9.80 0.61
C ALA A 29 -14.84 11.27 0.57
N ILE A 30 -13.80 11.60 1.32
CA ILE A 30 -13.10 12.87 1.14
C ILE A 30 -12.52 12.82 -0.26
N ASP A 31 -13.14 13.58 -1.16
CA ASP A 31 -12.69 13.75 -2.54
C ASP A 31 -11.33 14.46 -2.55
N ILE A 32 -10.26 13.70 -2.64
CA ILE A 32 -8.88 14.17 -2.85
C ILE A 32 -8.52 14.13 -4.35
N SER A 33 -9.51 14.13 -5.24
CA SER A 33 -9.32 13.97 -6.68
C SER A 33 -9.04 15.26 -7.44
N SER A 34 -8.32 16.22 -6.84
CA SER A 34 -7.71 17.28 -7.63
C SER A 34 -6.20 17.11 -7.64
N PRO A 35 -5.61 16.66 -8.76
CA PRO A 35 -4.17 16.78 -8.92
C PRO A 35 -3.84 18.28 -8.97
N SER A 36 -3.23 18.81 -7.91
CA SER A 36 -2.56 20.10 -8.02
C SER A 36 -1.49 19.93 -9.09
N LYS A 37 -1.70 20.63 -10.22
CA LYS A 37 -0.80 20.71 -11.35
C LYS A 37 0.58 21.10 -10.83
N ILE A 38 1.46 20.14 -10.71
CA ILE A 38 2.88 20.41 -10.42
C ILE A 38 3.50 20.67 -11.80
N GLU A 39 3.53 21.96 -12.17
CA GLU A 39 4.31 22.42 -13.31
C GLU A 39 5.79 22.16 -13.02
N GLY A 40 6.46 21.65 -14.05
CA GLY A 40 7.78 21.10 -14.01
C GLY A 40 8.87 22.04 -13.48
N ALA A 41 9.61 21.50 -12.55
CA ALA A 41 11.02 21.80 -12.40
C ALA A 41 11.72 20.50 -11.99
N GLY A 42 12.58 20.01 -12.82
CA GLY A 42 13.43 18.84 -12.56
C GLY A 42 14.48 19.10 -11.48
N GLY A 43 14.04 19.56 -10.32
CA GLY A 43 14.85 19.78 -9.14
C GLY A 43 14.83 18.55 -8.24
N SER A 44 15.98 17.92 -8.02
CA SER A 44 16.13 16.85 -7.01
C SER A 44 15.68 17.39 -5.64
N MET A 45 14.62 16.80 -5.07
CA MET A 45 14.13 17.17 -3.73
C MET A 45 15.23 16.98 -2.69
N THR A 46 15.51 18.01 -1.92
CA THR A 46 16.49 17.95 -0.84
C THR A 46 16.03 16.99 0.27
N THR A 47 16.97 16.46 1.05
CA THR A 47 16.67 15.56 2.18
C THR A 47 15.77 16.24 3.22
N GLN A 48 15.90 17.56 3.41
CA GLN A 48 15.06 18.34 4.30
C GLN A 48 13.62 18.42 3.79
N SER A 49 13.41 18.68 2.49
CA SER A 49 12.10 18.71 1.86
C SER A 49 11.37 17.37 2.01
N ARG A 50 12.07 16.24 1.81
CA ARG A 50 11.52 14.89 2.00
C ARG A 50 11.11 14.61 3.46
N LYS A 51 11.75 15.23 4.44
CA LYS A 51 11.43 15.05 5.87
C LYS A 51 10.08 15.68 6.21
N HIS A 52 9.75 16.83 5.63
CA HIS A 52 8.47 17.53 5.86
C HIS A 52 7.27 16.77 5.30
N LEU A 53 7.46 15.93 4.27
CA LEU A 53 6.40 15.15 3.65
C LEU A 53 6.06 13.85 4.42
N LYS A 54 6.82 13.52 5.47
CA LYS A 54 6.59 12.31 6.28
C LYS A 54 5.77 12.63 7.52
N ASN A 55 4.71 11.85 7.76
CA ASN A 55 3.84 11.99 8.92
C ASN A 55 3.29 13.41 9.11
N THR A 56 2.80 14.00 8.04
CA THR A 56 2.23 15.34 8.05
C THR A 56 1.16 15.49 9.12
N GLN A 57 1.09 16.69 9.72
CA GLN A 57 0.11 16.97 10.78
C GLN A 57 -1.33 16.90 10.26
N GLN A 58 -1.55 17.27 9.01
CA GLN A 58 -2.86 17.24 8.34
C GLN A 58 -3.49 15.83 8.35
N LEU A 59 -2.69 14.78 8.12
CA LEU A 59 -3.15 13.41 8.10
C LEU A 59 -3.14 12.71 9.48
N LYS A 60 -2.80 13.44 10.56
CA LYS A 60 -2.68 12.83 11.90
C LYS A 60 -3.98 12.22 12.39
N HIS A 61 -5.10 12.92 12.21
CA HIS A 61 -6.42 12.45 12.64
C HIS A 61 -6.79 11.17 11.86
N LEU A 62 -6.71 11.22 10.53
CA LEU A 62 -7.03 10.10 9.66
C LEU A 62 -6.18 8.86 9.97
N ARG A 63 -4.86 9.03 10.16
CA ARG A 63 -3.99 7.91 10.57
C ARG A 63 -4.40 7.30 11.90
N ARG A 64 -4.90 8.12 12.84
CA ARG A 64 -5.39 7.63 14.14
C ARG A 64 -6.68 6.83 13.97
N GLU A 65 -7.60 7.32 13.17
CA GLU A 65 -8.85 6.63 12.87
C GLU A 65 -8.60 5.30 12.19
N LEU A 66 -7.78 5.24 11.15
CA LEU A 66 -7.41 4.00 10.46
C LEU A 66 -6.81 2.98 11.44
N ARG A 67 -5.93 3.42 12.36
CA ARG A 67 -5.39 2.51 13.38
C ARG A 67 -6.44 1.98 14.37
N ASN A 68 -7.45 2.77 14.68
CA ASN A 68 -8.51 2.36 15.60
C ASN A 68 -9.52 1.42 14.94
N HIS A 69 -9.73 1.57 13.62
CA HIS A 69 -10.67 0.78 12.82
C HIS A 69 -9.95 -0.26 11.94
N SER A 70 -8.78 -0.72 12.37
CA SER A 70 -8.01 -1.73 11.63
C SER A 70 -8.82 -3.02 11.43
N THR A 71 -8.74 -3.57 10.22
CA THR A 71 -9.34 -4.86 9.85
C THR A 71 -8.73 -6.03 10.63
N MET A 72 -9.33 -7.21 10.57
CA MET A 72 -8.76 -8.42 11.17
C MET A 72 -7.43 -8.79 10.52
N ALA A 73 -7.33 -8.68 9.20
CA ALA A 73 -6.10 -8.94 8.46
C ALA A 73 -4.98 -7.97 8.88
N GLU A 74 -5.27 -6.66 8.94
CA GLU A 74 -4.28 -5.67 9.42
C GLU A 74 -3.80 -5.94 10.85
N LYS A 75 -4.71 -6.31 11.76
CA LYS A 75 -4.36 -6.68 13.14
C LYS A 75 -3.48 -7.93 13.18
N SER A 76 -3.82 -8.94 12.38
CA SER A 76 -3.06 -10.17 12.28
C SER A 76 -1.65 -9.90 11.75
N LEU A 77 -1.53 -9.21 10.62
CA LEU A 77 -0.22 -8.89 10.04
C LEU A 77 0.61 -8.01 10.99
N TRP A 78 -0.02 -7.05 11.69
CA TRP A 78 0.69 -6.22 12.67
C TRP A 78 1.30 -7.04 13.81
N ASN A 79 0.65 -8.11 14.24
CA ASN A 79 1.21 -8.99 15.27
C ASN A 79 2.52 -9.66 14.82
N TRP A 80 2.69 -9.92 13.53
CA TRP A 80 3.94 -10.43 12.96
C TRP A 80 5.00 -9.35 12.75
N LEU A 81 4.60 -8.12 12.40
CA LEU A 81 5.52 -7.04 12.01
C LEU A 81 6.00 -6.16 13.18
N LYS A 82 5.27 -6.14 14.30
CA LYS A 82 5.62 -5.29 15.46
C LYS A 82 6.86 -5.79 16.18
N CYS A 83 7.47 -4.92 16.98
CA CYS A 83 8.61 -5.26 17.87
C CYS A 83 9.82 -5.84 17.15
N ASP A 84 10.04 -5.42 15.90
CA ASP A 84 11.21 -5.79 15.08
C ASP A 84 11.37 -7.33 14.89
N GLN A 85 10.25 -8.09 14.98
CA GLN A 85 10.24 -9.56 14.94
C GLN A 85 10.70 -10.16 13.60
N VAL A 86 10.54 -9.42 12.50
CA VAL A 86 11.01 -9.86 11.18
C VAL A 86 12.44 -9.39 11.00
N GLU A 87 13.39 -10.20 11.38
CA GLU A 87 14.85 -9.97 11.22
C GLU A 87 15.34 -8.59 11.66
N GLY A 88 14.79 -8.07 12.76
CA GLY A 88 15.15 -6.77 13.30
C GLY A 88 14.66 -5.58 12.44
N LEU A 89 13.71 -5.79 11.57
CA LEU A 89 13.12 -4.76 10.73
C LEU A 89 11.99 -4.04 11.47
N ARG A 90 12.14 -2.72 11.60
CA ARG A 90 11.11 -1.88 12.21
C ARG A 90 10.06 -1.46 11.21
N PHE A 91 8.84 -1.97 11.39
CA PHE A 91 7.66 -1.54 10.65
C PHE A 91 6.88 -0.46 11.41
N ARG A 92 6.18 0.38 10.66
CA ARG A 92 5.25 1.39 11.15
C ARG A 92 3.94 1.20 10.42
N ARG A 93 2.82 1.20 11.16
CA ARG A 93 1.50 1.11 10.55
C ARG A 93 0.89 2.48 10.33
N GLN A 94 0.09 2.60 9.27
CA GLN A 94 -0.60 3.82 8.87
C GLN A 94 0.36 5.01 8.85
N PHE A 95 1.42 4.87 8.04
CA PHE A 95 2.47 5.88 7.92
C PHE A 95 2.21 6.77 6.72
N SER A 96 2.10 8.10 6.92
CA SER A 96 1.85 8.99 5.79
C SER A 96 3.15 9.48 5.14
N ILE A 97 3.12 9.53 3.81
CA ILE A 97 4.12 10.15 2.95
C ILE A 97 3.38 11.02 1.95
N ASP A 98 3.65 12.32 1.99
CA ASP A 98 2.89 13.32 1.26
C ASP A 98 1.39 13.21 1.57
N LYS A 99 0.54 13.05 0.60
CA LYS A 99 -0.91 12.85 0.73
C LYS A 99 -1.33 11.40 0.93
N PHE A 100 -0.41 10.44 0.81
CA PHE A 100 -0.72 9.01 0.90
C PHE A 100 -0.51 8.47 2.31
N ILE A 101 -1.35 7.52 2.72
CA ILE A 101 -1.17 6.73 3.94
C ILE A 101 -0.87 5.30 3.52
N LEU A 102 0.24 4.77 4.04
CA LEU A 102 0.74 3.43 3.79
C LEU A 102 0.33 2.54 4.97
N ASP A 103 -0.23 1.35 4.72
CA ASP A 103 -0.70 0.48 5.80
C ASP A 103 0.45 0.03 6.69
N PHE A 104 1.50 -0.53 6.12
CA PHE A 104 2.72 -0.91 6.83
C PHE A 104 3.95 -0.43 6.06
N TYR A 105 4.81 0.30 6.73
CA TYR A 105 6.01 0.86 6.11
C TYR A 105 7.28 0.51 6.89
N CYS A 106 8.28 -0.07 6.21
CA CYS A 106 9.62 -0.29 6.72
C CYS A 106 10.59 0.76 6.17
N PRO A 107 11.02 1.75 6.97
CA PRO A 107 11.92 2.81 6.49
C PRO A 107 13.29 2.30 6.02
N LYS A 108 13.82 1.25 6.68
CA LYS A 108 15.13 0.68 6.35
C LYS A 108 15.16 0.06 4.96
N LEU A 109 14.09 -0.64 4.58
CA LEU A 109 13.95 -1.26 3.27
C LEU A 109 13.31 -0.33 2.24
N LYS A 110 12.71 0.78 2.67
CA LYS A 110 11.80 1.59 1.85
C LYS A 110 10.70 0.70 1.22
N LEU A 111 10.14 -0.17 2.02
CA LEU A 111 9.12 -1.12 1.63
C LEU A 111 7.79 -0.73 2.27
N CYS A 112 6.76 -0.61 1.44
CA CYS A 112 5.37 -0.52 1.82
C CYS A 112 4.71 -1.89 1.63
N ILE A 113 3.87 -2.29 2.58
CA ILE A 113 2.97 -3.45 2.44
C ILE A 113 1.56 -2.92 2.60
N GLU A 114 0.70 -3.24 1.67
CA GLU A 114 -0.71 -2.90 1.64
C GLU A 114 -1.55 -4.15 1.60
N LEU A 115 -2.70 -4.10 2.28
CA LEU A 115 -3.64 -5.19 2.32
C LEU A 115 -4.88 -4.81 1.55
N ASP A 116 -5.10 -5.51 0.45
CA ASP A 116 -6.30 -5.35 -0.35
C ASP A 116 -7.45 -6.15 0.27
N GLY A 117 -8.54 -5.43 0.58
CA GLY A 117 -9.81 -6.06 0.92
C GLY A 117 -10.45 -6.72 -0.29
N ASP A 118 -11.57 -7.44 -0.08
CA ASP A 118 -12.36 -8.01 -1.17
C ASP A 118 -12.76 -6.92 -2.16
N TYR A 119 -12.32 -7.09 -3.41
CA TYR A 119 -12.46 -6.12 -4.48
C TYR A 119 -13.92 -5.78 -4.77
N HIS A 120 -14.34 -4.58 -4.45
CA HIS A 120 -15.38 -3.92 -5.22
C HIS A 120 -14.69 -3.17 -6.37
N PHE A 121 -14.88 -3.69 -7.59
CA PHE A 121 -14.32 -3.12 -8.83
C PHE A 121 -14.76 -1.65 -9.01
N HIS A 122 -13.88 -0.73 -8.66
CA HIS A 122 -13.97 0.64 -9.17
C HIS A 122 -13.13 0.74 -10.44
N VAL A 123 -13.77 1.00 -11.56
CA VAL A 123 -13.19 0.97 -12.92
C VAL A 123 -11.91 1.84 -13.07
N ASN A 124 -11.71 2.85 -12.24
CA ASN A 124 -10.57 3.77 -12.32
C ASN A 124 -9.49 3.53 -11.25
N GLN A 125 -9.64 2.53 -10.36
CA GLN A 125 -8.72 2.25 -9.27
C GLN A 125 -7.31 1.83 -9.75
N PRO A 126 -7.17 0.95 -10.77
CA PRO A 126 -5.86 0.47 -11.19
C PRO A 126 -4.92 1.57 -11.71
N LEU A 127 -5.45 2.57 -12.42
CA LEU A 127 -4.63 3.68 -12.94
C LEU A 127 -4.11 4.57 -11.79
N TYR A 128 -5.00 4.90 -10.84
CA TYR A 128 -4.64 5.71 -9.68
C TYR A 128 -3.60 4.99 -8.79
N ASP A 129 -3.75 3.69 -8.60
CA ASP A 129 -2.81 2.88 -7.82
C ASP A 129 -1.44 2.79 -8.50
N PHE A 130 -1.41 2.67 -9.82
CA PHE A 130 -0.19 2.70 -10.61
C PHE A 130 0.54 4.06 -10.48
N GLU A 131 -0.16 5.16 -10.68
CA GLU A 131 0.41 6.52 -10.56
C GLU A 131 0.93 6.80 -9.14
N ARG A 132 0.22 6.32 -8.12
CA ARG A 132 0.62 6.40 -6.73
C ARG A 132 1.92 5.63 -6.46
N ASP A 133 2.01 4.39 -6.92
CA ASP A 133 3.18 3.55 -6.72
C ASP A 133 4.39 4.09 -7.47
N GLU A 134 4.19 4.58 -8.69
CA GLU A 134 5.23 5.22 -9.46
C GLU A 134 5.75 6.48 -8.76
N PHE A 135 4.86 7.33 -8.27
CA PHE A 135 5.23 8.51 -7.48
C PHE A 135 6.03 8.13 -6.23
N LEU A 136 5.58 7.13 -5.46
CA LEU A 136 6.26 6.67 -4.25
C LEU A 136 7.64 6.09 -4.58
N ARG A 137 7.75 5.35 -5.67
CA ARG A 137 9.01 4.77 -6.15
C ARG A 137 9.99 5.84 -6.61
N GLU A 138 9.56 6.77 -7.48
CA GLU A 138 10.43 7.78 -8.07
C GLU A 138 10.88 8.84 -7.07
N LYS A 139 9.94 9.38 -6.29
CA LYS A 139 10.23 10.48 -5.37
C LYS A 139 10.88 10.02 -4.06
N PHE A 140 10.53 8.83 -3.57
CA PHE A 140 10.97 8.34 -2.25
C PHE A 140 11.76 7.03 -2.32
N GLY A 141 11.78 6.35 -3.46
CA GLY A 141 12.41 5.04 -3.65
C GLY A 141 11.67 3.93 -2.90
N ILE A 142 10.35 4.09 -2.72
CA ILE A 142 9.52 3.13 -1.98
C ILE A 142 8.97 2.10 -2.95
N HIS A 143 9.08 0.83 -2.56
CA HIS A 143 8.48 -0.29 -3.26
C HIS A 143 7.22 -0.72 -2.51
N THR A 144 6.15 -1.01 -3.22
CA THR A 144 4.87 -1.44 -2.65
C THR A 144 4.64 -2.92 -2.96
N PHE A 145 4.35 -3.71 -1.92
CA PHE A 145 3.83 -5.07 -2.02
C PHE A 145 2.36 -5.05 -1.61
N ARG A 146 1.51 -5.64 -2.44
CA ARG A 146 0.09 -5.82 -2.14
C ARG A 146 -0.23 -7.28 -1.91
N PHE A 147 -1.01 -7.54 -0.88
CA PHE A 147 -1.47 -8.88 -0.53
C PHE A 147 -2.96 -8.85 -0.22
N GLU A 148 -3.68 -9.82 -0.71
CA GLU A 148 -5.08 -10.03 -0.32
C GLU A 148 -5.18 -10.34 1.17
N ASN A 149 -6.25 -9.88 1.81
CA ASN A 149 -6.54 -10.17 3.22
C ASN A 149 -6.49 -11.67 3.54
N LYS A 150 -6.92 -12.50 2.59
CA LYS A 150 -6.92 -13.97 2.71
C LYS A 150 -5.51 -14.52 2.94
N ILE A 151 -4.51 -14.01 2.22
CA ILE A 151 -3.10 -14.44 2.37
C ILE A 151 -2.59 -14.21 3.79
N VAL A 152 -2.97 -13.08 4.40
CA VAL A 152 -2.59 -12.77 5.79
C VAL A 152 -3.15 -13.77 6.78
N LEU A 153 -4.38 -14.21 6.56
CA LEU A 153 -5.10 -15.09 7.49
C LEU A 153 -4.73 -16.56 7.32
N GLU A 154 -4.53 -17.01 6.08
CA GLU A 154 -4.28 -18.41 5.76
C GLU A 154 -2.79 -18.76 5.66
N GLN A 155 -1.98 -17.84 5.12
CA GLN A 155 -0.57 -18.08 4.80
C GLN A 155 0.33 -16.90 5.15
N PRO A 156 0.34 -16.40 6.40
CA PRO A 156 1.10 -15.20 6.78
C PRO A 156 2.60 -15.34 6.51
N GLN A 157 3.13 -16.56 6.52
CA GLN A 157 4.53 -16.83 6.23
C GLN A 157 4.93 -16.43 4.82
N THR A 158 4.03 -16.45 3.85
CA THR A 158 4.27 -15.97 2.49
C THR A 158 4.69 -14.52 2.48
N ILE A 159 4.03 -13.66 3.27
CA ILE A 159 4.36 -12.24 3.39
C ILE A 159 5.73 -12.05 4.06
N ILE A 160 5.97 -12.80 5.13
CA ILE A 160 7.25 -12.74 5.86
C ILE A 160 8.41 -13.15 4.95
N ASN A 161 8.25 -14.23 4.19
CA ASN A 161 9.25 -14.69 3.22
C ASN A 161 9.51 -13.66 2.12
N ALA A 162 8.46 -13.01 1.60
CA ALA A 162 8.60 -11.94 0.61
C ALA A 162 9.42 -10.75 1.15
N ILE A 163 9.20 -10.36 2.41
CA ILE A 163 9.97 -9.30 3.07
C ILE A 163 11.44 -9.69 3.20
N ILE A 164 11.72 -10.92 3.64
CA ILE A 164 13.08 -11.43 3.83
C ILE A 164 13.82 -11.52 2.49
N ASN A 165 13.18 -12.04 1.46
CA ASN A 165 13.75 -12.11 0.12
C ASN A 165 14.09 -10.71 -0.42
N PHE A 166 13.18 -9.76 -0.31
CA PHE A 166 13.41 -8.38 -0.72
C PHE A 166 14.56 -7.72 0.05
N LYS A 167 14.68 -7.99 1.36
CA LYS A 167 15.82 -7.53 2.15
C LYS A 167 17.15 -8.09 1.60
N ASN A 168 17.19 -9.40 1.33
CA ASN A 168 18.40 -10.07 0.87
C ASN A 168 18.85 -9.59 -0.52
N GLU A 169 17.89 -9.39 -1.45
CA GLU A 169 18.17 -8.80 -2.76
C GLU A 169 18.80 -7.40 -2.65
N ARG A 170 18.30 -6.57 -1.73
CA ARG A 170 18.85 -5.24 -1.51
C ARG A 170 20.23 -5.23 -0.88
N VAL A 171 20.53 -6.19 -0.01
CA VAL A 171 21.88 -6.34 0.55
C VAL A 171 22.86 -6.76 -0.54
N ASN A 172 22.48 -7.72 -1.37
CA ASN A 172 23.32 -8.22 -2.46
C ASN A 172 23.55 -7.18 -3.58
N SER A 173 22.63 -6.21 -3.75
CA SER A 173 22.78 -5.14 -4.76
C SER A 173 23.74 -4.02 -4.35
N ILE A 174 24.25 -4.05 -3.11
CA ILE A 174 25.16 -3.03 -2.54
C ILE A 174 26.60 -3.57 -2.47
N LEU A 175 26.77 -4.88 -2.59
CA LEU A 175 28.08 -5.56 -2.62
C LEU A 175 28.58 -5.69 -4.06
#